data_714cc56177dd69c594d6ccff267eb9cf
#
_entry.id   714cc56177dd69c594d6ccff267eb9cf
#
_cell.length_a   1.000
_cell.length_b   1.000
_cell.length_c   1.000
_cell.angle_alpha   90.00
_cell.angle_beta   90.00
_cell.angle_gamma   90.00
#
_symmetry.space_group_name_H-M   'P 1'
#
loop_
_entity.id
_entity.type
_entity.pdbx_description
1 polymer ?
#
loop_
_entity_poly.entity_id
_entity_poly.type
_entity_poly.pdbx_seq_one_letter_code
_entity_poly.pdbx_strand_id
1 'polypeptide(L)'
;MITDVLLDVDIVVDVCAGRESQRQLAQRALRHAEHCGHRLWLSVASVQSLIQATAEELRRQAEHDATELSSERAYAEARQEVAQFAAGRHWLAALAEDGLVFQHPDCLRAQLMKAVSRLGDNARLLTRDIRLAAQCGQALLLGDYLAGEWPKRPIALVDLQKQLNAIRHHVERNIHRVLHHGQFIMGPEVLELESQLAHWVGVRHAVACSSGTDALLMVLMAYGIGPGDAVFTTPFTFVATAEVIALLRATPVFVDIDPHTLNIDPRRLGDAVQRIEDEGTLRPRGVIPVDLFGLPADYDSIRAVARSRQLFVLEDAAQSFGALYKGRAAGSLGDAAATSFFPAKPLGCYGDGGAVFTDDDALADTLRSIRIHGQGMHQYDNVRVGLNGREDTLQAAILLAKLRAFPEEVAARQVIAERYTAGLKDRVETITLPEGYRSAWSQYSIMTDQRDQLRAALGDRGIPAAIYYPKPLHLQAVFADLGYVEGDLPVAESVAKRILSLPMHPYLDEETQQYIIDTVRDALAA
;
A
#
# COMPACT_ATOMS: atom_id res chain seq x y z
N MET A 1 28.10 2.58 9.38
CA MET A 1 26.74 2.06 9.66
C MET A 1 26.71 0.60 9.24
N ILE A 2 26.15 -0.31 10.07
CA ILE A 2 25.97 -1.71 9.68
C ILE A 2 24.87 -1.76 8.63
N THR A 3 25.14 -2.41 7.50
CA THR A 3 24.13 -2.61 6.44
C THR A 3 23.80 -4.09 6.24
N ASP A 4 24.74 -4.96 6.58
CA ASP A 4 24.66 -6.39 6.34
C ASP A 4 25.01 -7.17 7.61
N VAL A 5 24.19 -8.18 7.92
CA VAL A 5 24.39 -9.09 9.04
C VAL A 5 24.41 -10.53 8.53
N LEU A 6 25.53 -11.20 8.63
CA LEU A 6 25.64 -12.64 8.36
C LEU A 6 25.32 -13.40 9.65
N LEU A 7 24.36 -14.32 9.57
CA LEU A 7 23.96 -15.13 10.71
C LEU A 7 24.87 -16.36 10.86
N ASP A 8 25.38 -16.55 12.06
CA ASP A 8 26.10 -17.76 12.44
C ASP A 8 25.10 -18.95 12.59
N VAL A 9 25.65 -20.15 12.43
CA VAL A 9 24.88 -21.40 12.56
C VAL A 9 24.15 -21.49 13.90
N ASP A 10 24.83 -21.13 14.99
CA ASP A 10 24.26 -21.20 16.34
C ASP A 10 23.01 -20.32 16.49
N ILE A 11 22.99 -19.13 15.87
CA ILE A 11 21.82 -18.24 15.89
C ILE A 11 20.63 -18.86 15.15
N VAL A 12 20.90 -19.50 14.00
CA VAL A 12 19.83 -20.15 13.22
C VAL A 12 19.30 -21.39 13.94
N VAL A 13 20.18 -22.18 14.52
CA VAL A 13 19.79 -23.35 15.34
C VAL A 13 18.92 -22.93 16.53
N ASP A 14 19.27 -21.83 17.20
CA ASP A 14 18.45 -21.31 18.31
C ASP A 14 17.05 -20.91 17.87
N VAL A 15 16.91 -20.29 16.69
CA VAL A 15 15.59 -19.93 16.17
C VAL A 15 14.79 -21.16 15.78
N CYS A 16 15.42 -22.15 15.14
CA CYS A 16 14.74 -23.33 14.62
C CYS A 16 14.43 -24.37 15.73
N ALA A 17 15.40 -24.64 16.60
CA ALA A 17 15.32 -25.73 17.57
C ALA A 17 15.81 -25.37 18.99
N GLY A 18 16.23 -24.13 19.24
CA GLY A 18 16.78 -23.72 20.53
C GLY A 18 15.75 -23.79 21.67
N ARG A 19 16.24 -23.92 22.92
CA ARG A 19 15.41 -23.81 24.12
C ARG A 19 14.68 -22.48 24.14
N GLU A 20 13.50 -22.41 24.78
CA GLU A 20 12.60 -21.25 24.72
C GLU A 20 13.31 -19.91 24.98
N SER A 21 14.17 -19.83 26.01
CA SER A 21 14.91 -18.60 26.31
C SER A 21 15.91 -18.19 25.22
N GLN A 22 16.58 -19.14 24.59
CA GLN A 22 17.55 -18.91 23.51
C GLN A 22 16.83 -18.55 22.22
N ARG A 23 15.73 -19.27 21.92
CA ARG A 23 14.86 -18.99 20.77
C ARG A 23 14.29 -17.58 20.83
N GLN A 24 13.77 -17.14 21.97
CA GLN A 24 13.24 -15.79 22.16
C GLN A 24 14.32 -14.73 21.97
N LEU A 25 15.53 -14.96 22.50
CA LEU A 25 16.66 -14.02 22.35
C LEU A 25 17.09 -13.91 20.88
N ALA A 26 17.25 -15.02 20.18
CA ALA A 26 17.62 -15.06 18.76
C ALA A 26 16.54 -14.42 17.88
N GLN A 27 15.26 -14.72 18.12
CA GLN A 27 14.15 -14.09 17.41
C GLN A 27 14.07 -12.57 17.68
N ARG A 28 14.38 -12.13 18.91
CA ARG A 28 14.46 -10.70 19.23
C ARG A 28 15.56 -10.01 18.43
N ALA A 29 16.73 -10.63 18.28
CA ALA A 29 17.83 -10.07 17.48
C ALA A 29 17.49 -10.00 15.99
N LEU A 30 16.78 -10.98 15.45
CA LEU A 30 16.32 -10.94 14.06
C LEU A 30 15.33 -9.81 13.84
N ARG A 31 14.32 -9.68 14.71
CA ARG A 31 13.39 -8.55 14.65
C ARG A 31 14.09 -7.20 14.78
N HIS A 32 15.12 -7.12 15.65
CA HIS A 32 15.93 -5.92 15.79
C HIS A 32 16.70 -5.60 14.50
N ALA A 33 17.31 -6.59 13.86
CA ALA A 33 17.99 -6.41 12.58
C ALA A 33 17.03 -5.93 11.48
N GLU A 34 15.85 -6.52 11.38
CA GLU A 34 14.81 -6.12 10.45
C GLU A 34 14.34 -4.68 10.73
N HIS A 35 14.13 -4.33 12.00
CA HIS A 35 13.76 -2.97 12.42
C HIS A 35 14.83 -1.92 12.08
N CYS A 36 16.12 -2.27 12.23
CA CYS A 36 17.23 -1.41 11.84
C CYS A 36 17.49 -1.38 10.32
N GLY A 37 16.75 -2.16 9.52
CA GLY A 37 16.92 -2.24 8.07
C GLY A 37 18.20 -2.95 7.64
N HIS A 38 18.79 -3.80 8.49
CA HIS A 38 19.95 -4.61 8.13
C HIS A 38 19.54 -5.75 7.20
N ARG A 39 20.34 -6.01 6.16
CA ARG A 39 20.16 -7.17 5.30
C ARG A 39 20.69 -8.41 6.01
N LEU A 40 19.86 -9.45 6.14
CA LEU A 40 20.22 -10.71 6.75
C LEU A 40 20.71 -11.71 5.70
N TRP A 41 21.87 -12.28 5.89
CA TRP A 41 22.51 -13.23 4.99
C TRP A 41 22.69 -14.59 5.63
N LEU A 42 22.52 -15.65 4.84
CA LEU A 42 22.83 -17.02 5.19
C LEU A 42 23.84 -17.59 4.19
N SER A 43 24.79 -18.36 4.64
CA SER A 43 25.73 -19.07 3.75
C SER A 43 25.05 -20.32 3.18
N VAL A 44 25.01 -20.44 1.86
CA VAL A 44 24.46 -21.65 1.17
C VAL A 44 25.24 -22.90 1.54
N ALA A 45 26.56 -22.80 1.70
CA ALA A 45 27.41 -23.91 2.13
C ALA A 45 27.07 -24.45 3.53
N SER A 46 26.37 -23.66 4.34
CA SER A 46 26.00 -24.03 5.72
C SER A 46 24.67 -24.77 5.82
N VAL A 47 23.85 -24.85 4.77
CA VAL A 47 22.47 -25.39 4.86
C VAL A 47 22.45 -26.84 5.37
N GLN A 48 23.30 -27.69 4.84
CA GLN A 48 23.39 -29.09 5.28
C GLN A 48 23.83 -29.20 6.73
N SER A 49 24.82 -28.37 7.13
CA SER A 49 25.31 -28.32 8.51
C SER A 49 24.28 -27.73 9.45
N LEU A 50 23.48 -26.73 9.01
CA LEU A 50 22.37 -26.16 9.76
C LEU A 50 21.28 -27.22 10.01
N ILE A 51 20.89 -27.98 9.01
CA ILE A 51 19.89 -29.04 9.15
C ILE A 51 20.39 -30.10 10.15
N GLN A 52 21.66 -30.50 10.03
CA GLN A 52 22.24 -31.49 10.94
C GLN A 52 22.29 -30.96 12.39
N ALA A 53 22.81 -29.76 12.61
CA ALA A 53 22.89 -29.15 13.93
C ALA A 53 21.51 -28.93 14.56
N THR A 54 20.51 -28.53 13.76
CA THR A 54 19.12 -28.38 14.22
C THR A 54 18.52 -29.74 14.61
N ALA A 55 18.77 -30.79 13.83
CA ALA A 55 18.31 -32.14 14.14
C ALA A 55 18.97 -32.70 15.42
N GLU A 56 20.24 -32.42 15.65
CA GLU A 56 20.95 -32.81 16.87
C GLU A 56 20.39 -32.07 18.09
N GLU A 57 20.05 -30.79 17.97
CA GLU A 57 19.44 -30.01 19.06
C GLU A 57 18.02 -30.49 19.37
N LEU A 58 17.20 -30.78 18.37
CA LEU A 58 15.86 -31.36 18.54
C LEU A 58 15.91 -32.70 19.27
N ARG A 59 16.89 -33.56 18.94
CA ARG A 59 17.10 -34.84 19.65
C ARG A 59 17.51 -34.64 21.10
N ARG A 60 18.43 -33.69 21.35
CA ARG A 60 18.88 -33.35 22.70
C ARG A 60 17.73 -32.83 23.58
N GLN A 61 16.80 -32.07 23.00
CA GLN A 61 15.61 -31.62 23.69
C GLN A 61 14.64 -32.79 23.98
N ALA A 62 14.40 -33.66 23.01
CA ALA A 62 13.57 -34.85 23.20
C ALA A 62 14.09 -35.77 24.30
N GLU A 63 15.42 -35.98 24.37
CA GLU A 63 16.07 -36.72 25.45
C GLU A 63 15.86 -36.04 26.83
N HIS A 64 15.93 -34.70 26.87
CA HIS A 64 15.67 -33.94 28.10
C HIS A 64 14.24 -34.03 28.58
N ASP A 65 13.29 -34.04 27.63
CA ASP A 65 11.84 -34.09 27.89
C ASP A 65 11.29 -35.54 28.03
N ALA A 66 12.20 -36.54 28.03
CA ALA A 66 11.91 -37.97 28.06
C ALA A 66 10.95 -38.42 26.93
N THR A 67 11.06 -37.82 25.76
CA THR A 67 10.31 -38.20 24.56
C THR A 67 11.22 -38.93 23.58
N GLU A 68 10.68 -39.91 22.82
CA GLU A 68 11.42 -40.60 21.77
C GLU A 68 11.29 -39.82 20.44
N LEU A 69 12.43 -39.37 19.91
CA LEU A 69 12.53 -38.77 18.58
C LEU A 69 13.57 -39.53 17.74
N SER A 70 13.11 -40.27 16.70
CA SER A 70 14.04 -40.96 15.81
C SER A 70 14.91 -39.97 15.03
N SER A 71 16.11 -40.42 14.63
CA SER A 71 17.04 -39.60 13.85
C SER A 71 16.43 -39.14 12.51
N GLU A 72 15.65 -39.99 11.84
CA GLU A 72 14.98 -39.63 10.58
C GLU A 72 13.93 -38.56 10.77
N ARG A 73 13.14 -38.64 11.85
CA ARG A 73 12.13 -37.67 12.17
C ARG A 73 12.75 -36.33 12.57
N ALA A 74 13.78 -36.34 13.41
CA ALA A 74 14.51 -35.12 13.79
C ALA A 74 15.10 -34.42 12.56
N TYR A 75 15.65 -35.20 11.62
CA TYR A 75 16.20 -34.64 10.38
C TYR A 75 15.10 -34.06 9.46
N ALA A 76 13.96 -34.69 9.36
CA ALA A 76 12.82 -34.21 8.58
C ALA A 76 12.24 -32.90 9.15
N GLU A 77 12.07 -32.83 10.48
CA GLU A 77 11.62 -31.64 11.19
C GLU A 77 12.64 -30.50 11.03
N ALA A 78 13.95 -30.77 11.21
CA ALA A 78 15.00 -29.79 11.02
C ALA A 78 15.02 -29.20 9.60
N ARG A 79 14.83 -30.02 8.57
CA ARG A 79 14.73 -29.54 7.17
C ARG A 79 13.57 -28.57 6.99
N GLN A 80 12.43 -28.85 7.59
CA GLN A 80 11.25 -27.98 7.52
C GLN A 80 11.49 -26.66 8.22
N GLU A 81 12.03 -26.68 9.43
CA GLU A 81 12.32 -25.48 10.24
C GLU A 81 13.35 -24.58 9.55
N VAL A 82 14.48 -25.15 9.07
CA VAL A 82 15.51 -24.41 8.34
C VAL A 82 14.96 -23.83 7.05
N ALA A 83 14.11 -24.56 6.31
CA ALA A 83 13.48 -24.05 5.10
C ALA A 83 12.53 -22.89 5.38
N GLN A 84 11.73 -22.95 6.46
CA GLN A 84 10.87 -21.85 6.89
C GLN A 84 11.70 -20.63 7.31
N PHE A 85 12.76 -20.85 8.08
CA PHE A 85 13.68 -19.78 8.50
C PHE A 85 14.33 -19.09 7.30
N ALA A 86 14.78 -19.87 6.31
CA ALA A 86 15.46 -19.36 5.11
C ALA A 86 14.54 -18.63 4.14
N ALA A 87 13.23 -18.86 4.22
CA ALA A 87 12.27 -18.20 3.35
C ALA A 87 12.28 -16.66 3.53
N GLY A 88 12.54 -15.94 2.44
CA GLY A 88 12.58 -14.47 2.45
C GLY A 88 13.91 -13.84 2.91
N ARG A 89 14.98 -14.63 3.15
CA ARG A 89 16.31 -14.12 3.50
C ARG A 89 17.29 -14.20 2.33
N HIS A 90 18.29 -13.34 2.34
CA HIS A 90 19.30 -13.32 1.28
C HIS A 90 20.31 -14.48 1.44
N TRP A 91 20.75 -15.05 0.32
CA TRP A 91 21.70 -16.15 0.29
C TRP A 91 23.03 -15.71 -0.33
N LEU A 92 24.12 -16.04 0.32
CA LEU A 92 25.47 -15.88 -0.22
C LEU A 92 25.83 -17.10 -1.11
N ALA A 93 25.60 -16.96 -2.41
CA ALA A 93 25.95 -18.02 -3.37
C ALA A 93 27.47 -18.25 -3.52
N ALA A 94 28.30 -17.27 -3.15
CA ALA A 94 29.72 -17.24 -3.46
C ALA A 94 30.61 -18.24 -2.66
N LEU A 95 30.06 -19.01 -1.73
CA LEU A 95 30.81 -20.04 -1.01
C LEU A 95 30.64 -21.46 -1.58
N ALA A 96 29.83 -21.61 -2.63
CA ALA A 96 29.58 -22.92 -3.25
C ALA A 96 30.72 -23.40 -4.17
N GLU A 97 31.67 -22.53 -4.54
CA GLU A 97 32.72 -22.85 -5.53
C GLU A 97 33.86 -23.74 -4.99
N ASP A 98 34.04 -23.84 -3.67
CA ASP A 98 35.20 -24.51 -3.11
C ASP A 98 35.00 -26.00 -2.74
N GLY A 99 33.84 -26.61 -3.04
CA GLY A 99 33.63 -28.08 -2.96
C GLY A 99 33.95 -28.76 -1.61
N LEU A 100 34.04 -28.01 -0.51
CA LEU A 100 34.48 -28.51 0.78
C LEU A 100 33.32 -29.10 1.59
N VAL A 101 33.41 -30.39 1.85
CA VAL A 101 32.52 -31.10 2.78
C VAL A 101 32.93 -30.72 4.20
N PHE A 102 32.04 -30.10 4.95
CA PHE A 102 32.27 -29.69 6.33
C PHE A 102 32.33 -30.91 7.24
N GLN A 103 33.51 -31.22 7.73
CA GLN A 103 33.73 -32.26 8.74
C GLN A 103 34.08 -31.70 10.12
N HIS A 104 34.37 -30.38 10.26
CA HIS A 104 34.80 -29.79 11.53
C HIS A 104 34.28 -28.36 11.74
N PRO A 105 33.84 -27.99 12.97
CA PRO A 105 33.35 -26.65 13.31
C PRO A 105 34.32 -25.50 12.96
N ASP A 106 35.64 -25.73 13.06
CA ASP A 106 36.64 -24.70 12.79
C ASP A 106 36.71 -24.32 11.30
N CYS A 107 36.40 -25.25 10.39
CA CYS A 107 36.32 -24.95 8.96
C CYS A 107 35.15 -24.03 8.64
N LEU A 108 33.98 -24.24 9.31
CA LEU A 108 32.83 -23.39 9.15
C LEU A 108 33.08 -21.97 9.65
N ARG A 109 33.72 -21.82 10.82
CA ARG A 109 34.09 -20.52 11.38
C ARG A 109 34.99 -19.71 10.44
N ALA A 110 36.04 -20.35 9.89
CA ALA A 110 36.94 -19.71 8.94
C ALA A 110 36.21 -19.21 7.68
N GLN A 111 35.22 -19.95 7.22
CA GLN A 111 34.43 -19.56 6.06
C GLN A 111 33.43 -18.44 6.38
N LEU A 112 32.78 -18.44 7.54
CA LEU A 112 31.93 -17.34 8.00
C LEU A 112 32.73 -16.03 8.09
N MET A 113 33.97 -16.08 8.66
CA MET A 113 34.87 -14.93 8.70
C MET A 113 35.23 -14.41 7.30
N LYS A 114 35.53 -15.31 6.36
CA LYS A 114 35.79 -14.96 4.95
C LYS A 114 34.57 -14.39 4.24
N ALA A 115 33.37 -14.91 4.54
CA ALA A 115 32.14 -14.41 4.00
C ALA A 115 31.81 -12.99 4.49
N VAL A 116 31.98 -12.70 5.77
CA VAL A 116 31.78 -11.34 6.33
C VAL A 116 32.74 -10.34 5.68
N SER A 117 34.02 -10.73 5.50
CA SER A 117 34.99 -9.87 4.83
C SER A 117 34.62 -9.57 3.36
N ARG A 118 33.95 -10.50 2.66
CA ARG A 118 33.49 -10.29 1.30
C ARG A 118 32.29 -9.34 1.22
N LEU A 119 31.47 -9.24 2.26
CA LEU A 119 30.35 -8.29 2.34
C LEU A 119 30.79 -6.84 2.59
N GLY A 120 32.07 -6.62 2.90
CA GLY A 120 32.67 -5.30 3.09
C GLY A 120 32.64 -4.80 4.55
N ASP A 121 33.18 -3.59 4.74
CA ASP A 121 33.45 -3.03 6.08
C ASP A 121 32.19 -2.77 6.92
N ASN A 122 31.04 -2.63 6.29
CA ASN A 122 29.76 -2.39 6.96
C ASN A 122 29.00 -3.69 7.33
N ALA A 123 29.55 -4.86 6.99
CA ALA A 123 28.97 -6.14 7.38
C ALA A 123 29.43 -6.58 8.77
N ARG A 124 28.61 -7.32 9.46
CA ARG A 124 28.91 -7.91 10.78
C ARG A 124 28.43 -9.37 10.82
N LEU A 125 29.20 -10.18 11.55
CA LEU A 125 28.84 -11.55 11.90
C LEU A 125 28.15 -11.55 13.25
N LEU A 126 26.87 -11.94 13.28
CA LEU A 126 26.16 -12.10 14.53
C LEU A 126 26.34 -13.52 15.07
N THR A 127 26.93 -13.65 16.26
CA THR A 127 27.27 -14.94 16.88
C THR A 127 27.05 -14.93 18.39
N ARG A 128 26.88 -16.12 18.97
CA ARG A 128 27.00 -16.35 20.42
C ARG A 128 28.38 -16.86 20.84
N ASP A 129 29.21 -17.25 19.90
CA ASP A 129 30.54 -17.80 20.19
C ASP A 129 31.52 -16.69 20.52
N ILE A 130 31.86 -16.58 21.81
CA ILE A 130 32.84 -15.61 22.34
C ILE A 130 34.22 -15.75 21.68
N ARG A 131 34.63 -16.99 21.33
CA ARG A 131 35.91 -17.22 20.68
C ARG A 131 35.94 -16.71 19.25
N LEU A 132 34.83 -16.93 18.52
CA LEU A 132 34.68 -16.42 17.18
C LEU A 132 34.58 -14.88 17.19
N ALA A 133 33.84 -14.29 18.12
CA ALA A 133 33.80 -12.84 18.30
C ALA A 133 35.18 -12.23 18.59
N ALA A 134 36.00 -12.88 19.41
CA ALA A 134 37.35 -12.42 19.71
C ALA A 134 38.34 -12.51 18.52
N GLN A 135 38.09 -13.42 17.58
CA GLN A 135 38.97 -13.65 16.42
C GLN A 135 38.59 -12.83 15.19
N CYS A 136 37.31 -12.46 15.07
CA CYS A 136 36.77 -11.73 13.93
C CYS A 136 36.45 -10.29 14.34
N GLY A 137 37.25 -9.32 13.88
CA GLY A 137 37.03 -7.90 14.18
C GLY A 137 35.69 -7.33 13.71
N GLN A 138 34.94 -8.07 12.85
CA GLN A 138 33.62 -7.73 12.40
C GLN A 138 32.51 -8.52 13.09
N ALA A 139 32.82 -9.43 14.03
CA ALA A 139 31.83 -10.19 14.78
C ALA A 139 31.25 -9.39 15.96
N LEU A 140 29.99 -9.62 16.24
CA LEU A 140 29.25 -9.06 17.37
C LEU A 140 28.63 -10.19 18.18
N LEU A 141 28.74 -10.12 19.50
CA LEU A 141 27.96 -10.98 20.37
C LEU A 141 26.48 -10.58 20.30
N LEU A 142 25.61 -11.59 20.42
CA LEU A 142 24.16 -11.38 20.35
C LEU A 142 23.68 -10.36 21.39
N GLY A 143 24.24 -10.40 22.61
CA GLY A 143 23.92 -9.44 23.68
C GLY A 143 24.36 -8.01 23.34
N ASP A 144 25.56 -7.84 22.79
CA ASP A 144 26.12 -6.53 22.42
C ASP A 144 25.34 -5.96 21.23
N TYR A 145 24.94 -6.79 20.27
CA TYR A 145 24.12 -6.38 19.15
C TYR A 145 22.75 -5.84 19.61
N LEU A 146 22.11 -6.53 20.56
CA LEU A 146 20.81 -6.08 21.12
C LEU A 146 20.93 -4.85 22.02
N ALA A 147 22.10 -4.63 22.65
CA ALA A 147 22.38 -3.45 23.47
C ALA A 147 22.84 -2.23 22.65
N GLY A 148 23.23 -2.45 21.39
CA GLY A 148 23.73 -1.37 20.52
C GLY A 148 22.63 -0.40 20.13
N GLU A 149 22.97 0.90 20.04
CA GLU A 149 22.12 1.93 19.44
C GLU A 149 22.30 1.89 17.91
N TRP A 150 21.48 1.06 17.26
CA TRP A 150 21.44 0.99 15.80
C TRP A 150 20.48 2.04 15.25
N PRO A 151 20.79 2.68 14.11
CA PRO A 151 19.84 3.56 13.47
C PRO A 151 18.59 2.73 13.12
N LYS A 152 17.45 3.13 13.68
CA LYS A 152 16.17 2.51 13.34
C LYS A 152 15.94 2.66 11.84
N ARG A 153 15.31 1.64 11.23
CA ARG A 153 14.86 1.76 9.85
C ARG A 153 13.97 3.01 9.75
N PRO A 154 14.16 3.88 8.73
CA PRO A 154 13.32 5.06 8.59
C PRO A 154 11.85 4.67 8.57
N ILE A 155 11.05 5.33 9.38
CA ILE A 155 9.59 5.14 9.36
C ILE A 155 9.11 5.57 7.98
N ALA A 156 8.35 4.72 7.30
CA ALA A 156 7.80 5.03 6.00
C ALA A 156 6.35 5.51 6.12
N LEU A 157 5.95 6.48 5.30
CA LEU A 157 4.55 6.90 5.22
C LEU A 157 3.69 5.75 4.67
N VAL A 158 4.23 5.04 3.64
CA VAL A 158 3.72 3.78 3.08
C VAL A 158 4.92 2.86 2.84
N ASP A 159 4.94 1.67 3.44
CA ASP A 159 6.09 0.74 3.33
C ASP A 159 5.85 -0.34 2.27
N LEU A 160 6.10 0.03 1.01
CA LEU A 160 6.00 -0.89 -0.13
C LEU A 160 7.03 -2.03 -0.08
N GLN A 161 8.18 -1.81 0.59
CA GLN A 161 9.21 -2.83 0.71
C GLN A 161 8.81 -3.95 1.67
N LYS A 162 8.18 -3.60 2.81
CA LYS A 162 7.60 -4.62 3.73
C LYS A 162 6.51 -5.42 3.01
N GLN A 163 5.63 -4.74 2.24
CA GLN A 163 4.61 -5.42 1.43
C GLN A 163 5.25 -6.38 0.43
N LEU A 164 6.21 -5.90 -0.38
CA LEU A 164 6.89 -6.76 -1.35
C LEU A 164 7.54 -7.98 -0.68
N ASN A 165 8.21 -7.80 0.46
CA ASN A 165 8.86 -8.90 1.16
C ASN A 165 7.86 -9.98 1.60
N ALA A 166 6.66 -9.58 2.04
CA ALA A 166 5.61 -10.52 2.46
C ALA A 166 5.06 -11.38 1.29
N ILE A 167 4.98 -10.82 0.08
CA ILE A 167 4.36 -11.47 -1.08
C ILE A 167 5.31 -11.72 -2.25
N ARG A 168 6.62 -11.49 -2.08
CA ARG A 168 7.66 -11.53 -3.12
C ARG A 168 7.55 -12.74 -4.04
N HIS A 169 7.46 -13.92 -3.46
CA HIS A 169 7.39 -15.16 -4.21
C HIS A 169 6.17 -15.25 -5.15
N HIS A 170 5.02 -14.68 -4.75
CA HIS A 170 3.84 -14.62 -5.61
C HIS A 170 4.01 -13.61 -6.75
N VAL A 171 4.60 -12.44 -6.45
CA VAL A 171 4.90 -11.40 -7.43
C VAL A 171 5.88 -11.92 -8.48
N GLU A 172 7.03 -12.45 -8.05
CA GLU A 172 8.07 -12.97 -8.95
C GLU A 172 7.54 -14.09 -9.83
N ARG A 173 6.79 -15.04 -9.27
CA ARG A 173 6.17 -16.13 -10.04
C ARG A 173 5.23 -15.61 -11.12
N ASN A 174 4.38 -14.63 -10.79
CA ASN A 174 3.43 -14.07 -11.76
C ASN A 174 4.15 -13.29 -12.87
N ILE A 175 5.19 -12.50 -12.52
CA ILE A 175 6.04 -11.82 -13.50
C ILE A 175 6.70 -12.84 -14.45
N HIS A 176 7.29 -13.92 -13.92
CA HIS A 176 7.90 -14.96 -14.74
C HIS A 176 6.90 -15.62 -15.69
N ARG A 177 5.63 -15.80 -15.29
CA ARG A 177 4.57 -16.30 -16.18
C ARG A 177 4.40 -15.38 -17.40
N VAL A 178 4.34 -14.07 -17.19
CA VAL A 178 4.25 -13.08 -18.28
C VAL A 178 5.48 -13.10 -19.19
N LEU A 179 6.68 -13.14 -18.60
CA LEU A 179 7.93 -13.23 -19.37
C LEU A 179 8.00 -14.51 -20.22
N HIS A 180 7.43 -15.62 -19.73
CA HIS A 180 7.43 -16.90 -20.43
C HIS A 180 6.53 -16.89 -21.69
N HIS A 181 5.32 -16.33 -21.62
CA HIS A 181 4.41 -16.30 -22.78
C HIS A 181 4.60 -15.06 -23.68
N GLY A 182 5.25 -13.99 -23.19
CA GLY A 182 5.62 -12.81 -23.97
C GLY A 182 4.47 -11.88 -24.40
N GLN A 183 3.25 -12.06 -23.87
CA GLN A 183 2.11 -11.18 -24.16
C GLN A 183 2.08 -10.00 -23.17
N PHE A 184 2.90 -8.98 -23.43
CA PHE A 184 3.10 -7.87 -22.50
C PHE A 184 1.96 -6.84 -22.50
N ILE A 185 1.13 -6.80 -23.54
CA ILE A 185 -0.01 -5.90 -23.69
C ILE A 185 -1.28 -6.72 -23.84
N MET A 186 -2.27 -6.45 -22.97
CA MET A 186 -3.58 -7.12 -22.97
C MET A 186 -3.46 -8.65 -22.93
N GLY A 187 -2.48 -9.17 -22.19
CA GLY A 187 -2.31 -10.61 -21.97
C GLY A 187 -3.39 -11.19 -21.06
N PRO A 188 -3.37 -12.51 -20.84
CA PRO A 188 -4.40 -13.23 -20.09
C PRO A 188 -4.55 -12.74 -18.65
N GLU A 189 -3.48 -12.21 -18.04
CA GLU A 189 -3.49 -11.65 -16.68
C GLU A 189 -4.39 -10.41 -16.55
N VAL A 190 -4.54 -9.63 -17.62
CA VAL A 190 -5.45 -8.46 -17.61
C VAL A 190 -6.90 -8.94 -17.51
N LEU A 191 -7.29 -9.96 -18.27
CA LEU A 191 -8.66 -10.53 -18.21
C LEU A 191 -8.92 -11.21 -16.86
N GLU A 192 -7.92 -11.94 -16.33
CA GLU A 192 -8.00 -12.55 -15.00
C GLU A 192 -8.17 -11.49 -13.92
N LEU A 193 -7.40 -10.39 -14.00
CA LEU A 193 -7.51 -9.26 -13.08
C LEU A 193 -8.90 -8.60 -13.15
N GLU A 194 -9.39 -8.28 -14.35
CA GLU A 194 -10.72 -7.69 -14.54
C GLU A 194 -11.82 -8.57 -13.92
N SER A 195 -11.75 -9.88 -14.11
CA SER A 195 -12.71 -10.82 -13.52
C SER A 195 -12.65 -10.82 -11.98
N GLN A 196 -11.44 -10.86 -11.41
CA GLN A 196 -11.28 -10.85 -9.95
C GLN A 196 -11.67 -9.52 -9.32
N LEU A 197 -11.37 -8.39 -9.97
CA LEU A 197 -11.77 -7.06 -9.52
C LEU A 197 -13.30 -6.89 -9.56
N ALA A 198 -13.96 -7.29 -10.66
CA ALA A 198 -15.42 -7.25 -10.78
C ALA A 198 -16.10 -8.08 -9.69
N HIS A 199 -15.57 -9.28 -9.42
CA HIS A 199 -16.04 -10.14 -8.34
C HIS A 199 -15.86 -9.50 -6.95
N TRP A 200 -14.69 -8.90 -6.69
CA TRP A 200 -14.40 -8.24 -5.42
C TRP A 200 -15.36 -7.08 -5.12
N VAL A 201 -15.60 -6.26 -6.14
CA VAL A 201 -16.47 -5.08 -6.05
C VAL A 201 -17.96 -5.47 -6.05
N GLY A 202 -18.28 -6.61 -6.66
CA GLY A 202 -19.67 -7.09 -6.80
C GLY A 202 -20.43 -6.43 -7.95
N VAL A 203 -19.73 -6.13 -9.06
CA VAL A 203 -20.29 -5.56 -10.29
C VAL A 203 -20.06 -6.51 -11.47
N ARG A 204 -20.77 -6.28 -12.59
CA ARG A 204 -20.64 -7.13 -13.78
C ARG A 204 -19.34 -6.91 -14.55
N HIS A 205 -18.84 -5.68 -14.59
CA HIS A 205 -17.68 -5.32 -15.40
C HIS A 205 -16.63 -4.55 -14.62
N ALA A 206 -15.38 -4.96 -14.80
CA ALA A 206 -14.20 -4.16 -14.55
C ALA A 206 -13.45 -3.99 -15.87
N VAL A 207 -12.99 -2.79 -16.16
CA VAL A 207 -12.19 -2.46 -17.34
C VAL A 207 -10.88 -1.85 -16.85
N ALA A 208 -9.82 -2.66 -16.80
CA ALA A 208 -8.50 -2.23 -16.38
C ALA A 208 -7.87 -1.26 -17.39
N CYS A 209 -7.19 -0.24 -16.91
CA CYS A 209 -6.61 0.82 -17.73
C CYS A 209 -5.30 1.35 -17.13
N SER A 210 -4.64 2.22 -17.89
CA SER A 210 -3.28 2.75 -17.63
C SER A 210 -3.12 3.57 -16.36
N SER A 211 -4.21 4.18 -15.83
CA SER A 211 -4.16 4.99 -14.61
C SER A 211 -5.56 5.30 -14.07
N GLY A 212 -5.64 5.76 -12.82
CA GLY A 212 -6.89 6.30 -12.27
C GLY A 212 -7.38 7.56 -13.00
N THR A 213 -6.46 8.39 -13.50
CA THR A 213 -6.80 9.56 -14.33
C THR A 213 -7.47 9.15 -15.64
N ASP A 214 -6.90 8.16 -16.33
CA ASP A 214 -7.50 7.62 -17.55
C ASP A 214 -8.83 6.91 -17.28
N ALA A 215 -8.99 6.26 -16.13
CA ALA A 215 -10.26 5.66 -15.72
C ALA A 215 -11.37 6.71 -15.65
N LEU A 216 -11.14 7.84 -14.98
CA LEU A 216 -12.07 8.97 -14.92
C LEU A 216 -12.33 9.57 -16.31
N LEU A 217 -11.26 9.85 -17.06
CA LEU A 217 -11.35 10.44 -18.40
C LEU A 217 -12.16 9.57 -19.36
N MET A 218 -11.93 8.26 -19.37
CA MET A 218 -12.62 7.31 -20.25
C MET A 218 -14.14 7.29 -19.99
N VAL A 219 -14.56 7.36 -18.72
CA VAL A 219 -15.99 7.43 -18.38
C VAL A 219 -16.61 8.74 -18.88
N LEU A 220 -15.94 9.87 -18.66
CA LEU A 220 -16.44 11.16 -19.15
C LEU A 220 -16.50 11.22 -20.68
N MET A 221 -15.51 10.64 -21.38
CA MET A 221 -15.54 10.47 -22.84
C MET A 221 -16.72 9.60 -23.29
N ALA A 222 -16.97 8.49 -22.60
CA ALA A 222 -18.08 7.58 -22.91
C ALA A 222 -19.45 8.27 -22.72
N TYR A 223 -19.58 9.14 -21.72
CA TYR A 223 -20.78 9.96 -21.50
C TYR A 223 -20.88 11.17 -22.41
N GLY A 224 -19.88 11.40 -23.30
CA GLY A 224 -19.89 12.48 -24.26
C GLY A 224 -19.80 13.87 -23.62
N ILE A 225 -19.06 13.98 -22.51
CA ILE A 225 -18.84 15.24 -21.81
C ILE A 225 -17.96 16.16 -22.64
N GLY A 226 -18.33 17.44 -22.72
CA GLY A 226 -17.62 18.43 -23.54
C GLY A 226 -18.02 19.87 -23.23
N PRO A 227 -17.70 20.81 -24.15
CA PRO A 227 -17.97 22.23 -23.98
C PRO A 227 -19.45 22.54 -23.67
N GLY A 228 -19.68 23.40 -22.68
CA GLY A 228 -21.02 23.77 -22.22
C GLY A 228 -21.61 22.81 -21.18
N ASP A 229 -20.93 21.71 -20.86
CA ASP A 229 -21.33 20.81 -19.78
C ASP A 229 -20.72 21.26 -18.45
N ALA A 230 -21.50 21.12 -17.36
CA ALA A 230 -21.05 21.26 -15.99
C ALA A 230 -20.96 19.89 -15.32
N VAL A 231 -19.83 19.59 -14.71
CA VAL A 231 -19.63 18.39 -13.88
C VAL A 231 -19.24 18.84 -12.48
N PHE A 232 -20.01 18.40 -11.48
CA PHE A 232 -19.84 18.79 -10.09
C PHE A 232 -18.80 17.89 -9.39
N THR A 233 -17.92 18.48 -8.60
CA THR A 233 -16.96 17.73 -7.77
C THR A 233 -16.52 18.54 -6.57
N THR A 234 -15.70 17.94 -5.68
CA THR A 234 -15.14 18.61 -4.51
C THR A 234 -13.88 19.40 -4.87
N PRO A 235 -13.63 20.55 -4.19
CA PRO A 235 -12.35 21.26 -4.32
C PRO A 235 -11.24 20.59 -3.51
N PHE A 236 -11.55 19.65 -2.61
CA PHE A 236 -10.61 19.03 -1.69
C PHE A 236 -10.33 17.58 -2.10
N THR A 237 -9.54 17.45 -3.14
CA THR A 237 -9.13 16.17 -3.74
C THR A 237 -7.82 16.31 -4.51
N PHE A 238 -7.32 15.21 -5.07
CA PHE A 238 -6.23 15.24 -6.05
C PHE A 238 -6.73 15.88 -7.36
N VAL A 239 -5.82 16.57 -8.04
CA VAL A 239 -6.18 17.38 -9.23
C VAL A 239 -6.86 16.57 -10.34
N ALA A 240 -6.52 15.28 -10.48
CA ALA A 240 -7.06 14.39 -11.53
C ALA A 240 -8.59 14.43 -11.63
N THR A 241 -9.29 14.48 -10.48
CA THR A 241 -10.77 14.50 -10.45
C THR A 241 -11.35 15.68 -11.24
N ALA A 242 -10.72 16.86 -11.18
CA ALA A 242 -11.18 18.06 -11.87
C ALA A 242 -10.49 18.29 -13.22
N GLU A 243 -9.21 17.88 -13.36
CA GLU A 243 -8.47 18.08 -14.61
C GLU A 243 -9.06 17.31 -15.79
N VAL A 244 -9.61 16.09 -15.56
CA VAL A 244 -10.26 15.30 -16.63
C VAL A 244 -11.51 15.99 -17.18
N ILE A 245 -12.20 16.77 -16.35
CA ILE A 245 -13.34 17.61 -16.78
C ILE A 245 -12.82 18.73 -17.67
N ALA A 246 -11.78 19.42 -17.22
CA ALA A 246 -11.17 20.53 -17.97
C ALA A 246 -10.49 20.06 -19.28
N LEU A 247 -9.87 18.87 -19.30
CA LEU A 247 -9.30 18.25 -20.50
C LEU A 247 -10.34 18.07 -21.61
N LEU A 248 -11.57 17.75 -21.25
CA LEU A 248 -12.70 17.64 -22.17
C LEU A 248 -13.38 18.98 -22.48
N ARG A 249 -12.81 20.11 -21.99
CA ARG A 249 -13.34 21.46 -22.16
C ARG A 249 -14.75 21.66 -21.54
N ALA A 250 -15.13 20.80 -20.62
CA ALA A 250 -16.28 20.98 -19.75
C ALA A 250 -15.88 21.81 -18.52
N THR A 251 -16.85 22.30 -17.79
CA THR A 251 -16.63 23.16 -16.64
C THR A 251 -16.72 22.36 -15.34
N PRO A 252 -15.64 22.20 -14.55
CA PRO A 252 -15.73 21.69 -13.21
C PRO A 252 -16.44 22.71 -12.31
N VAL A 253 -17.48 22.27 -11.62
CA VAL A 253 -18.20 23.08 -10.62
C VAL A 253 -17.85 22.55 -9.24
N PHE A 254 -17.09 23.34 -8.48
CA PHE A 254 -16.67 22.94 -7.15
C PHE A 254 -17.77 23.10 -6.11
N VAL A 255 -17.93 22.07 -5.28
CA VAL A 255 -18.90 21.97 -4.20
C VAL A 255 -18.16 21.76 -2.90
N ASP A 256 -18.44 22.56 -1.89
CA ASP A 256 -17.75 22.46 -0.60
C ASP A 256 -18.02 21.12 0.10
N ILE A 257 -17.19 20.78 1.05
CA ILE A 257 -17.15 19.50 1.75
C ILE A 257 -17.88 19.53 3.09
N ASP A 258 -18.28 18.36 3.55
CA ASP A 258 -18.71 18.15 4.93
C ASP A 258 -17.48 18.19 5.88
N PRO A 259 -17.50 18.97 6.97
CA PRO A 259 -16.34 19.16 7.84
C PRO A 259 -15.96 17.91 8.65
N HIS A 260 -16.83 16.90 8.76
CA HIS A 260 -16.60 15.71 9.56
C HIS A 260 -16.08 14.53 8.74
N THR A 261 -16.58 14.39 7.51
CA THR A 261 -16.18 13.30 6.59
C THR A 261 -15.15 13.76 5.57
N LEU A 262 -15.02 15.06 5.34
CA LEU A 262 -14.19 15.72 4.32
C LEU A 262 -14.58 15.36 2.86
N ASN A 263 -15.69 14.69 2.67
CA ASN A 263 -16.26 14.37 1.38
C ASN A 263 -17.27 15.45 0.94
N ILE A 264 -17.65 15.46 -0.34
CA ILE A 264 -18.60 16.42 -0.88
C ILE A 264 -19.88 16.50 -0.02
N ASP A 265 -20.36 17.71 0.34
CA ASP A 265 -21.61 17.89 1.08
C ASP A 265 -22.81 17.77 0.09
N PRO A 266 -23.72 16.78 0.25
CA PRO A 266 -24.84 16.58 -0.65
C PRO A 266 -25.84 17.76 -0.68
N ARG A 267 -25.96 18.54 0.41
CA ARG A 267 -26.83 19.73 0.45
C ARG A 267 -26.23 20.83 -0.41
N ARG A 268 -24.92 21.08 -0.27
CA ARG A 268 -24.18 22.03 -1.11
C ARG A 268 -24.19 21.61 -2.58
N LEU A 269 -24.17 20.30 -2.85
CA LEU A 269 -24.35 19.79 -4.21
C LEU A 269 -25.71 20.21 -4.77
N GLY A 270 -26.80 20.04 -4.02
CA GLY A 270 -28.13 20.46 -4.43
C GLY A 270 -28.20 21.96 -4.74
N ASP A 271 -27.62 22.79 -3.87
CA ASP A 271 -27.56 24.24 -4.07
C ASP A 271 -26.76 24.63 -5.33
N ALA A 272 -25.61 23.96 -5.56
CA ALA A 272 -24.77 24.22 -6.73
C ALA A 272 -25.44 23.81 -8.04
N VAL A 273 -26.14 22.68 -8.06
CA VAL A 273 -26.91 22.25 -9.26
C VAL A 273 -28.01 23.26 -9.56
N GLN A 274 -28.81 23.66 -8.54
CA GLN A 274 -29.86 24.65 -8.72
C GLN A 274 -29.33 25.98 -9.27
N ARG A 275 -28.21 26.47 -8.73
CA ARG A 275 -27.56 27.69 -9.20
C ARG A 275 -27.16 27.62 -10.67
N ILE A 276 -26.55 26.53 -11.12
CA ILE A 276 -26.18 26.35 -12.54
C ILE A 276 -27.40 26.25 -13.46
N GLU A 277 -28.49 25.61 -12.99
CA GLU A 277 -29.76 25.58 -13.73
C GLU A 277 -30.39 26.98 -13.86
N ASP A 278 -30.38 27.77 -12.79
CA ASP A 278 -30.93 29.12 -12.78
C ASP A 278 -30.12 30.09 -13.67
N GLU A 279 -28.80 29.96 -13.68
CA GLU A 279 -27.91 30.71 -14.54
C GLU A 279 -28.08 30.36 -16.03
N GLY A 280 -28.43 29.14 -16.37
CA GLY A 280 -28.75 28.67 -17.72
C GLY A 280 -27.60 28.73 -18.72
N THR A 281 -26.37 28.97 -18.29
CA THR A 281 -25.17 29.11 -19.14
C THR A 281 -24.47 27.78 -19.42
N LEU A 282 -24.60 26.83 -18.49
CA LEU A 282 -24.03 25.49 -18.56
C LEU A 282 -25.15 24.44 -18.36
N ARG A 283 -24.90 23.26 -18.89
CA ARG A 283 -25.77 22.10 -18.75
C ARG A 283 -25.26 21.18 -17.65
N PRO A 284 -25.96 21.02 -16.51
CA PRO A 284 -25.62 20.02 -15.50
C PRO A 284 -25.64 18.61 -16.11
N ARG A 285 -24.56 17.85 -15.95
CA ARG A 285 -24.42 16.52 -16.55
C ARG A 285 -24.18 15.42 -15.55
N GLY A 286 -23.36 15.67 -14.54
CA GLY A 286 -23.01 14.63 -13.58
C GLY A 286 -22.23 15.16 -12.40
N VAL A 287 -22.02 14.28 -11.43
CA VAL A 287 -21.22 14.53 -10.24
C VAL A 287 -20.13 13.46 -10.11
N ILE A 288 -18.92 13.90 -9.73
CA ILE A 288 -17.81 13.03 -9.35
C ILE A 288 -17.57 13.21 -7.85
N PRO A 289 -18.27 12.45 -6.98
CA PRO A 289 -17.92 12.38 -5.57
C PRO A 289 -16.60 11.61 -5.42
N VAL A 290 -15.77 12.07 -4.49
CA VAL A 290 -14.48 11.44 -4.19
C VAL A 290 -14.58 10.75 -2.84
N ASP A 291 -14.15 9.52 -2.77
CA ASP A 291 -14.05 8.75 -1.53
C ASP A 291 -12.71 9.05 -0.85
N LEU A 292 -12.61 10.26 -0.29
CA LEU A 292 -11.36 10.82 0.19
C LEU A 292 -10.79 10.02 1.36
N PHE A 293 -9.48 9.78 1.34
CA PHE A 293 -8.71 9.03 2.35
C PHE A 293 -9.16 7.58 2.57
N GLY A 294 -10.05 7.10 1.70
CA GLY A 294 -10.61 5.76 1.77
C GLY A 294 -11.99 5.69 2.41
N LEU A 295 -12.60 6.82 2.73
CA LEU A 295 -13.96 6.90 3.26
C LEU A 295 -14.97 7.17 2.14
N PRO A 296 -15.92 6.27 1.85
CA PRO A 296 -16.97 6.52 0.86
C PRO A 296 -17.77 7.80 1.18
N ALA A 297 -18.14 8.54 0.13
CA ALA A 297 -19.04 9.66 0.26
C ALA A 297 -20.48 9.22 0.62
N ASP A 298 -21.39 10.15 0.94
CA ASP A 298 -22.80 9.80 1.21
C ASP A 298 -23.59 9.58 -0.09
N TYR A 299 -23.42 8.40 -0.67
CA TYR A 299 -24.02 8.05 -1.97
C TYR A 299 -25.56 8.03 -1.96
N ASP A 300 -26.21 7.75 -0.84
CA ASP A 300 -27.67 7.77 -0.78
C ASP A 300 -28.19 9.20 -1.01
N SER A 301 -27.60 10.17 -0.31
CA SER A 301 -27.96 11.59 -0.44
C SER A 301 -27.53 12.18 -1.80
N ILE A 302 -26.32 11.85 -2.26
CA ILE A 302 -25.81 12.29 -3.57
C ILE A 302 -26.69 11.74 -4.69
N ARG A 303 -27.05 10.46 -4.66
CA ARG A 303 -27.92 9.84 -5.66
C ARG A 303 -29.35 10.40 -5.63
N ALA A 304 -29.85 10.83 -4.47
CA ALA A 304 -31.15 11.49 -4.39
C ALA A 304 -31.13 12.83 -5.17
N VAL A 305 -30.08 13.64 -5.00
CA VAL A 305 -29.88 14.88 -5.78
C VAL A 305 -29.71 14.55 -7.27
N ALA A 306 -28.80 13.62 -7.61
CA ALA A 306 -28.49 13.27 -8.99
C ALA A 306 -29.71 12.77 -9.77
N ARG A 307 -30.50 11.85 -9.19
CA ARG A 307 -31.70 11.30 -9.82
C ARG A 307 -32.76 12.38 -10.12
N SER A 308 -32.94 13.33 -9.20
CA SER A 308 -33.94 14.41 -9.39
C SER A 308 -33.58 15.36 -10.54
N ARG A 309 -32.31 15.36 -10.96
CA ARG A 309 -31.73 16.26 -11.99
C ARG A 309 -31.19 15.51 -13.21
N GLN A 310 -31.36 14.18 -13.27
CA GLN A 310 -30.86 13.32 -14.36
C GLN A 310 -29.33 13.41 -14.54
N LEU A 311 -28.57 13.56 -13.42
CA LEU A 311 -27.14 13.58 -13.41
C LEU A 311 -26.59 12.14 -13.29
N PHE A 312 -25.51 11.84 -14.02
CA PHE A 312 -24.74 10.62 -13.73
C PHE A 312 -23.93 10.78 -12.43
N VAL A 313 -23.64 9.67 -11.78
CA VAL A 313 -22.75 9.61 -10.61
C VAL A 313 -21.53 8.77 -10.98
N LEU A 314 -20.36 9.41 -11.10
CA LEU A 314 -19.07 8.74 -11.30
C LEU A 314 -18.32 8.73 -9.98
N GLU A 315 -18.22 7.58 -9.33
CA GLU A 315 -17.46 7.40 -8.09
C GLU A 315 -15.97 7.50 -8.35
N ASP A 316 -15.27 8.45 -7.73
CA ASP A 316 -13.80 8.46 -7.66
C ASP A 316 -13.35 7.63 -6.46
N ALA A 317 -13.16 6.34 -6.70
CA ALA A 317 -12.72 5.33 -5.74
C ALA A 317 -11.19 5.16 -5.70
N ALA A 318 -10.42 6.13 -6.20
CA ALA A 318 -8.96 6.03 -6.26
C ALA A 318 -8.28 5.85 -4.90
N GLN A 319 -8.95 6.14 -3.80
CA GLN A 319 -8.44 5.98 -2.44
C GLN A 319 -9.27 4.98 -1.60
N SER A 320 -10.37 4.45 -2.13
CA SER A 320 -11.34 3.69 -1.33
C SER A 320 -11.48 2.21 -1.70
N PHE A 321 -10.66 1.69 -2.62
CA PHE A 321 -10.73 0.26 -2.94
C PHE A 321 -10.55 -0.58 -1.66
N GLY A 322 -11.54 -1.43 -1.35
CA GLY A 322 -11.63 -2.20 -0.09
C GLY A 322 -12.51 -1.56 1.01
N ALA A 323 -13.03 -0.34 0.79
CA ALA A 323 -14.00 0.28 1.69
C ALA A 323 -15.41 -0.30 1.50
N LEU A 324 -16.28 -0.07 2.50
CA LEU A 324 -17.69 -0.44 2.43
C LEU A 324 -18.58 0.76 2.80
N TYR A 325 -19.62 0.94 2.03
CA TYR A 325 -20.74 1.85 2.26
C TYR A 325 -22.01 1.04 2.50
N LYS A 326 -22.45 0.97 3.76
CA LYS A 326 -23.68 0.23 4.15
C LYS A 326 -23.72 -1.19 3.56
N GLY A 327 -22.58 -1.92 3.64
CA GLY A 327 -22.42 -3.28 3.14
C GLY A 327 -22.13 -3.42 1.65
N ARG A 328 -22.13 -2.33 0.85
CA ARG A 328 -21.73 -2.32 -0.56
C ARG A 328 -20.27 -1.91 -0.69
N ALA A 329 -19.54 -2.56 -1.58
CA ALA A 329 -18.14 -2.23 -1.81
C ALA A 329 -17.97 -0.90 -2.56
N ALA A 330 -16.98 -0.09 -2.16
CA ALA A 330 -16.52 1.02 -2.99
C ALA A 330 -16.11 0.50 -4.38
N GLY A 331 -16.42 1.27 -5.41
CA GLY A 331 -16.39 0.83 -6.81
C GLY A 331 -17.74 0.39 -7.35
N SER A 332 -18.79 0.22 -6.49
CA SER A 332 -20.15 -0.15 -6.90
C SER A 332 -21.19 0.91 -6.53
N LEU A 333 -20.77 2.10 -6.13
CA LEU A 333 -21.65 3.09 -5.51
C LEU A 333 -22.20 4.11 -6.51
N GLY A 334 -21.50 4.35 -7.63
CA GLY A 334 -21.91 5.19 -8.75
C GLY A 334 -22.68 4.46 -9.87
N ASP A 335 -22.93 5.14 -10.98
CA ASP A 335 -23.36 4.52 -12.25
C ASP A 335 -22.14 3.90 -12.95
N ALA A 336 -20.96 4.49 -12.70
CA ALA A 336 -19.64 3.94 -12.91
C ALA A 336 -18.73 4.38 -11.74
N ALA A 337 -17.62 3.68 -11.57
CA ALA A 337 -16.58 4.04 -10.62
C ALA A 337 -15.20 3.94 -11.27
N ALA A 338 -14.29 4.84 -10.88
CA ALA A 338 -12.90 4.83 -11.30
C ALA A 338 -11.99 4.59 -10.10
N THR A 339 -11.02 3.68 -10.22
CA THR A 339 -10.00 3.47 -9.20
C THR A 339 -8.60 3.60 -9.75
N SER A 340 -7.63 3.78 -8.86
CA SER A 340 -6.20 3.91 -9.18
C SER A 340 -5.41 2.78 -8.55
N PHE A 341 -4.46 2.24 -9.31
CA PHE A 341 -3.48 1.27 -8.82
C PHE A 341 -2.08 1.88 -8.70
N PHE A 342 -1.97 3.22 -8.58
CA PHE A 342 -0.69 3.85 -8.23
C PHE A 342 -0.09 3.17 -6.99
N PRO A 343 1.25 2.96 -6.90
CA PRO A 343 1.88 2.10 -5.90
C PRO A 343 1.47 2.34 -4.44
N ALA A 344 1.22 3.60 -4.06
CA ALA A 344 0.83 3.97 -2.70
C ALA A 344 -0.68 3.80 -2.39
N LYS A 345 -1.50 3.39 -3.35
CA LYS A 345 -2.95 3.15 -3.14
C LYS A 345 -3.20 1.88 -2.33
N PRO A 346 -4.39 1.72 -1.71
CA PRO A 346 -4.72 0.52 -0.94
C PRO A 346 -4.39 -0.78 -1.69
N LEU A 347 -4.83 -0.90 -2.94
CA LEU A 347 -4.36 -1.90 -3.90
C LEU A 347 -3.57 -1.16 -4.98
N GLY A 348 -2.24 -1.28 -4.98
CA GLY A 348 -1.36 -0.60 -5.94
C GLY A 348 -0.44 -1.56 -6.67
N CYS A 349 -0.19 -1.34 -7.97
CA CYS A 349 0.81 -2.06 -8.76
C CYS A 349 2.23 -1.52 -8.53
N TYR A 350 3.19 -1.87 -9.36
CA TYR A 350 4.56 -1.35 -9.31
C TYR A 350 4.86 -0.43 -10.50
N GLY A 351 3.87 0.34 -10.88
CA GLY A 351 3.86 1.34 -11.93
C GLY A 351 2.54 2.11 -11.87
N ASP A 352 2.07 2.63 -12.98
CA ASP A 352 0.73 3.18 -13.10
C ASP A 352 -0.27 2.09 -13.48
N GLY A 353 -1.51 2.27 -13.08
CA GLY A 353 -2.64 1.40 -13.39
C GLY A 353 -3.94 1.96 -12.82
N GLY A 354 -5.05 1.45 -13.29
CA GLY A 354 -6.38 1.82 -12.83
C GLY A 354 -7.45 0.87 -13.37
N ALA A 355 -8.70 1.10 -12.96
CA ALA A 355 -9.83 0.38 -13.52
C ALA A 355 -11.11 1.19 -13.43
N VAL A 356 -12.03 0.94 -14.35
CA VAL A 356 -13.41 1.38 -14.30
C VAL A 356 -14.32 0.20 -13.93
N PHE A 357 -15.28 0.42 -13.05
CA PHE A 357 -16.30 -0.53 -12.64
C PHE A 357 -17.68 -0.06 -13.07
N THR A 358 -18.53 -0.96 -13.57
CA THR A 358 -19.90 -0.65 -13.93
C THR A 358 -20.77 -1.91 -14.06
N ASP A 359 -22.09 -1.74 -13.94
CA ASP A 359 -23.08 -2.76 -14.28
C ASP A 359 -23.71 -2.52 -15.67
N ASP A 360 -23.30 -1.48 -16.39
CA ASP A 360 -23.82 -1.17 -17.72
C ASP A 360 -22.98 -1.84 -18.81
N ASP A 361 -23.58 -2.81 -19.53
CA ASP A 361 -22.93 -3.55 -20.61
C ASP A 361 -22.48 -2.64 -21.75
N ALA A 362 -23.32 -1.66 -22.14
CA ALA A 362 -23.02 -0.76 -23.25
C ALA A 362 -21.90 0.22 -22.90
N LEU A 363 -21.88 0.70 -21.65
CA LEU A 363 -20.77 1.51 -21.12
C LEU A 363 -19.48 0.70 -21.11
N ALA A 364 -19.49 -0.53 -20.60
CA ALA A 364 -18.32 -1.39 -20.54
C ALA A 364 -17.71 -1.65 -21.93
N ASP A 365 -18.53 -1.90 -22.93
CA ASP A 365 -18.08 -2.09 -24.33
C ASP A 365 -17.50 -0.80 -24.91
N THR A 366 -18.11 0.35 -24.59
CA THR A 366 -17.60 1.66 -25.01
C THR A 366 -16.25 1.95 -24.38
N LEU A 367 -16.07 1.65 -23.08
CA LEU A 367 -14.80 1.81 -22.36
C LEU A 367 -13.70 0.91 -22.93
N ARG A 368 -14.02 -0.35 -23.23
CA ARG A 368 -13.06 -1.28 -23.88
C ARG A 368 -12.58 -0.75 -25.22
N SER A 369 -13.48 -0.13 -26.00
CA SER A 369 -13.13 0.51 -27.27
C SER A 369 -12.27 1.76 -27.05
N ILE A 370 -12.66 2.67 -26.14
CA ILE A 370 -11.90 3.90 -25.82
C ILE A 370 -10.48 3.56 -25.38
N ARG A 371 -10.30 2.57 -24.53
CA ARG A 371 -9.02 2.07 -24.00
C ARG A 371 -7.99 1.70 -25.08
N ILE A 372 -8.46 1.32 -26.27
CA ILE A 372 -7.64 0.89 -27.41
C ILE A 372 -7.87 1.78 -28.63
N HIS A 373 -7.74 3.09 -28.47
CA HIS A 373 -7.86 4.09 -29.53
C HIS A 373 -9.24 4.21 -30.18
N GLY A 374 -10.31 3.80 -29.48
CA GLY A 374 -11.67 3.83 -30.04
C GLY A 374 -11.93 2.76 -31.11
N GLN A 375 -11.18 1.65 -31.07
CA GLN A 375 -11.31 0.55 -32.02
C GLN A 375 -12.73 -0.04 -32.01
N GLY A 376 -13.27 -0.34 -33.19
CA GLY A 376 -14.49 -1.06 -33.43
C GLY A 376 -14.27 -2.57 -33.51
N MET A 377 -15.06 -3.24 -34.36
CA MET A 377 -15.01 -4.71 -34.52
C MET A 377 -13.72 -5.19 -35.21
N HIS A 378 -13.10 -4.37 -36.01
CA HIS A 378 -11.90 -4.72 -36.78
C HIS A 378 -10.72 -3.86 -36.38
N GLN A 379 -9.51 -4.44 -36.45
CA GLN A 379 -8.27 -3.70 -36.27
C GLN A 379 -8.17 -2.58 -37.32
N TYR A 380 -7.82 -1.37 -36.89
CA TYR A 380 -7.77 -0.14 -37.71
C TYR A 380 -9.15 0.45 -38.10
N ASP A 381 -10.27 -0.11 -37.59
CA ASP A 381 -11.57 0.50 -37.69
C ASP A 381 -11.86 1.27 -36.39
N ASN A 382 -11.48 2.55 -36.33
CA ASN A 382 -11.66 3.39 -35.16
C ASN A 382 -13.01 4.10 -35.28
N VAL A 383 -13.98 3.71 -34.49
CA VAL A 383 -15.37 4.19 -34.53
C VAL A 383 -15.63 5.37 -33.61
N ARG A 384 -14.66 5.73 -32.78
CA ARG A 384 -14.65 6.89 -31.87
C ARG A 384 -13.24 7.33 -31.54
N VAL A 385 -13.09 8.54 -30.97
CA VAL A 385 -11.83 8.97 -30.36
C VAL A 385 -11.57 8.15 -29.12
N GLY A 386 -10.35 7.66 -28.95
CA GLY A 386 -9.94 6.88 -27.79
C GLY A 386 -8.52 7.22 -27.33
N LEU A 387 -8.02 6.42 -26.42
CA LEU A 387 -6.71 6.57 -25.77
C LEU A 387 -5.85 5.33 -25.99
N ASN A 388 -4.56 5.46 -25.78
CA ASN A 388 -3.70 4.35 -25.43
C ASN A 388 -3.80 4.14 -23.91
N GLY A 389 -4.92 3.61 -23.45
CA GLY A 389 -5.27 3.53 -22.04
C GLY A 389 -5.25 2.08 -21.51
N ARG A 390 -4.40 1.21 -22.06
CA ARG A 390 -4.33 -0.21 -21.67
C ARG A 390 -3.57 -0.37 -20.36
N GLU A 391 -4.01 -1.34 -19.55
CA GLU A 391 -3.22 -1.86 -18.44
C GLU A 391 -2.13 -2.78 -18.96
N ASP A 392 -0.90 -2.63 -18.47
CA ASP A 392 0.21 -3.52 -18.82
C ASP A 392 0.05 -4.89 -18.17
N THR A 393 0.31 -5.97 -18.92
CA THR A 393 0.19 -7.34 -18.41
C THR A 393 1.08 -7.58 -17.18
N LEU A 394 2.26 -6.98 -17.12
CA LEU A 394 3.16 -7.08 -15.96
C LEU A 394 2.53 -6.46 -14.70
N GLN A 395 1.87 -5.31 -14.83
CA GLN A 395 1.19 -4.67 -13.70
C GLN A 395 -0.04 -5.48 -13.26
N ALA A 396 -0.80 -6.01 -14.21
CA ALA A 396 -1.91 -6.93 -13.90
C ALA A 396 -1.44 -8.17 -13.14
N ALA A 397 -0.32 -8.76 -13.52
CA ALA A 397 0.29 -9.90 -12.85
C ALA A 397 0.70 -9.60 -11.41
N ILE A 398 1.22 -8.40 -11.15
CA ILE A 398 1.57 -7.91 -9.81
C ILE A 398 0.30 -7.69 -8.98
N LEU A 399 -0.72 -7.04 -9.55
CA LEU A 399 -2.00 -6.81 -8.89
C LEU A 399 -2.69 -8.11 -8.48
N LEU A 400 -2.67 -9.14 -9.32
CA LEU A 400 -3.18 -10.48 -9.00
C LEU A 400 -2.47 -11.11 -7.80
N ALA A 401 -1.15 -10.87 -7.65
CA ALA A 401 -0.42 -11.34 -6.47
C ALA A 401 -0.82 -10.57 -5.20
N LYS A 402 -0.97 -9.24 -5.31
CA LYS A 402 -1.37 -8.37 -4.20
C LYS A 402 -2.82 -8.58 -3.77
N LEU A 403 -3.73 -8.81 -4.70
CA LEU A 403 -5.15 -9.02 -4.41
C LEU A 403 -5.39 -10.22 -3.48
N ARG A 404 -4.49 -11.21 -3.49
CA ARG A 404 -4.56 -12.37 -2.56
C ARG A 404 -4.32 -11.99 -1.11
N ALA A 405 -3.41 -11.05 -0.84
CA ALA A 405 -3.11 -10.57 0.51
C ALA A 405 -3.99 -9.40 0.94
N PHE A 406 -4.75 -8.84 0.01
CA PHE A 406 -5.51 -7.61 0.21
C PHE A 406 -6.57 -7.66 1.32
N PRO A 407 -7.31 -8.79 1.54
CA PRO A 407 -8.26 -8.88 2.65
C PRO A 407 -7.60 -8.66 4.02
N GLU A 408 -6.43 -9.29 4.23
CA GLU A 408 -5.66 -9.14 5.47
C GLU A 408 -5.07 -7.72 5.61
N GLU A 409 -4.63 -7.12 4.50
CA GLU A 409 -4.13 -5.75 4.50
C GLU A 409 -5.22 -4.73 4.85
N VAL A 410 -6.44 -4.90 4.34
CA VAL A 410 -7.60 -4.06 4.70
C VAL A 410 -7.94 -4.21 6.18
N ALA A 411 -7.93 -5.45 6.71
CA ALA A 411 -8.17 -5.70 8.13
C ALA A 411 -7.08 -5.07 9.02
N ALA A 412 -5.82 -5.20 8.64
CA ALA A 412 -4.70 -4.59 9.37
C ALA A 412 -4.80 -3.06 9.41
N ARG A 413 -5.17 -2.40 8.29
CA ARG A 413 -5.39 -0.95 8.25
C ARG A 413 -6.49 -0.51 9.21
N GLN A 414 -7.55 -1.31 9.36
CA GLN A 414 -8.62 -1.01 10.31
C GLN A 414 -8.10 -0.99 11.75
N VAL A 415 -7.34 -2.02 12.16
CA VAL A 415 -6.74 -2.11 13.50
C VAL A 415 -5.81 -0.92 13.79
N ILE A 416 -4.99 -0.55 12.80
CA ILE A 416 -4.06 0.59 12.90
C ILE A 416 -4.85 1.90 13.08
N ALA A 417 -5.91 2.11 12.30
CA ALA A 417 -6.73 3.32 12.38
C ALA A 417 -7.45 3.42 13.74
N GLU A 418 -7.99 2.32 14.25
CA GLU A 418 -8.63 2.26 15.56
C GLU A 418 -7.65 2.62 16.68
N ARG A 419 -6.41 2.12 16.61
CA ARG A 419 -5.35 2.43 17.59
C ARG A 419 -4.95 3.91 17.55
N TYR A 420 -4.77 4.49 16.35
CA TYR A 420 -4.55 5.93 16.20
C TYR A 420 -5.70 6.75 16.80
N THR A 421 -6.93 6.41 16.45
CA THR A 421 -8.11 7.12 16.93
C THR A 421 -8.21 7.04 18.46
N ALA A 422 -8.00 5.85 19.04
CA ALA A 422 -8.00 5.68 20.49
C ALA A 422 -6.91 6.52 21.19
N GLY A 423 -5.73 6.60 20.57
CA GLY A 423 -4.58 7.33 21.14
C GLY A 423 -4.60 8.84 20.93
N LEU A 424 -5.37 9.36 19.94
CA LEU A 424 -5.26 10.76 19.52
C LEU A 424 -6.55 11.58 19.60
N LYS A 425 -7.75 10.97 19.72
CA LYS A 425 -9.07 11.64 19.68
C LYS A 425 -9.28 12.75 20.71
N ASP A 426 -8.51 12.76 21.80
CA ASP A 426 -8.54 13.78 22.84
C ASP A 426 -7.59 14.95 22.58
N ARG A 427 -6.80 14.93 21.49
CA ARG A 427 -5.76 15.91 21.15
C ARG A 427 -5.96 16.56 19.79
N VAL A 428 -6.54 15.83 18.84
CA VAL A 428 -6.75 16.28 17.47
C VAL A 428 -8.15 15.91 16.98
N GLU A 429 -8.63 16.61 15.97
CA GLU A 429 -9.82 16.18 15.25
C GLU A 429 -9.46 15.04 14.29
N THR A 430 -10.27 13.99 14.28
CA THR A 430 -10.13 12.83 13.38
C THR A 430 -11.32 12.78 12.44
N ILE A 431 -11.15 12.13 11.29
CA ILE A 431 -12.24 11.89 10.35
C ILE A 431 -13.31 11.02 11.02
N THR A 432 -14.56 11.44 10.93
CA THR A 432 -15.70 10.70 11.47
C THR A 432 -16.14 9.61 10.50
N LEU A 433 -16.20 8.36 10.97
CA LEU A 433 -16.83 7.27 10.23
C LEU A 433 -18.33 7.23 10.57
N PRO A 434 -19.24 7.48 9.62
CA PRO A 434 -20.66 7.29 9.85
C PRO A 434 -21.02 5.82 10.09
N GLU A 435 -22.14 5.58 10.75
CA GLU A 435 -22.63 4.22 11.00
C GLU A 435 -22.84 3.44 9.68
N GLY A 436 -22.40 2.20 9.65
CA GLY A 436 -22.47 1.34 8.47
C GLY A 436 -21.37 1.55 7.44
N TYR A 437 -20.40 2.44 7.70
CA TYR A 437 -19.25 2.64 6.82
C TYR A 437 -18.02 1.90 7.34
N ARG A 438 -17.17 1.46 6.41
CA ARG A 438 -15.81 1.00 6.69
C ARG A 438 -14.86 1.67 5.71
N SER A 439 -13.90 2.43 6.22
CA SER A 439 -12.87 3.07 5.40
C SER A 439 -11.79 2.07 4.97
N ALA A 440 -11.23 2.26 3.78
CA ALA A 440 -10.02 1.57 3.33
C ALA A 440 -8.75 2.13 3.98
N TRP A 441 -8.84 3.28 4.65
CA TRP A 441 -7.72 3.96 5.31
C TRP A 441 -6.50 4.07 4.39
N SER A 442 -6.71 4.64 3.21
CA SER A 442 -5.62 4.97 2.30
C SER A 442 -4.63 5.93 2.95
N GLN A 443 -5.14 6.90 3.70
CA GLN A 443 -4.43 7.78 4.60
C GLN A 443 -5.13 7.80 5.96
N TYR A 444 -4.36 8.00 7.03
CA TYR A 444 -4.90 8.38 8.33
C TYR A 444 -4.59 9.86 8.56
N SER A 445 -5.60 10.70 8.41
CA SER A 445 -5.48 12.15 8.48
C SER A 445 -6.09 12.69 9.77
N ILE A 446 -5.41 13.67 10.37
CA ILE A 446 -5.81 14.40 11.57
C ILE A 446 -5.86 15.89 11.26
N MET A 447 -6.60 16.65 12.04
CA MET A 447 -6.69 18.11 11.91
C MET A 447 -6.31 18.80 13.22
N THR A 448 -5.47 19.82 13.13
CA THR A 448 -5.06 20.66 14.26
C THR A 448 -4.64 22.04 13.77
N ASP A 449 -4.90 23.08 14.57
CA ASP A 449 -4.45 24.44 14.29
C ASP A 449 -2.92 24.59 14.39
N GLN A 450 -2.26 23.63 15.06
CA GLN A 450 -0.80 23.55 15.20
C GLN A 450 -0.13 22.65 14.13
N ARG A 451 -0.78 22.45 12.96
CA ARG A 451 -0.37 21.52 11.91
C ARG A 451 1.11 21.62 11.52
N ASP A 452 1.61 22.85 11.28
CA ASP A 452 2.98 23.05 10.79
C ASP A 452 4.02 22.81 11.89
N GLN A 453 3.70 23.18 13.14
CA GLN A 453 4.53 22.88 14.32
C GLN A 453 4.60 21.37 14.57
N LEU A 454 3.45 20.71 14.55
CA LEU A 454 3.38 19.26 14.69
C LEU A 454 4.18 18.55 13.59
N ARG A 455 4.05 18.98 12.34
CA ARG A 455 4.79 18.41 11.21
C ARG A 455 6.31 18.55 11.39
N ALA A 456 6.77 19.71 11.88
CA ALA A 456 8.19 19.92 12.17
C ALA A 456 8.67 19.00 13.30
N ALA A 457 7.94 18.92 14.41
CA ALA A 457 8.27 18.07 15.56
C ALA A 457 8.32 16.56 15.19
N LEU A 458 7.43 16.11 14.32
CA LEU A 458 7.46 14.74 13.76
C LEU A 458 8.71 14.53 12.91
N GLY A 459 9.04 15.48 12.02
CA GLY A 459 10.22 15.42 11.17
C GLY A 459 11.53 15.35 11.97
N ASP A 460 11.66 16.13 13.03
CA ASP A 460 12.82 16.13 13.95
C ASP A 460 13.03 14.75 14.61
N ARG A 461 11.96 13.97 14.76
CA ARG A 461 11.97 12.62 15.33
C ARG A 461 11.97 11.51 14.26
N GLY A 462 12.20 11.88 12.98
CA GLY A 462 12.28 10.92 11.86
C GLY A 462 10.93 10.31 11.46
N ILE A 463 9.81 10.93 11.84
CA ILE A 463 8.46 10.49 11.49
C ILE A 463 7.98 11.30 10.28
N PRO A 464 7.80 10.69 9.09
CA PRO A 464 7.28 11.39 7.94
C PRO A 464 5.79 11.72 8.14
N ALA A 465 5.39 12.91 7.70
CA ALA A 465 4.00 13.32 7.68
C ALA A 465 3.72 14.13 6.41
N ALA A 466 2.56 13.92 5.80
CA ALA A 466 2.18 14.52 4.52
C ALA A 466 0.94 15.39 4.66
N ILE A 467 0.86 16.43 3.82
CA ILE A 467 -0.31 17.30 3.76
C ILE A 467 -1.09 16.98 2.48
N TYR A 468 -2.25 16.39 2.62
CA TYR A 468 -3.19 16.11 1.55
C TYR A 468 -4.52 16.83 1.83
N TYR A 469 -4.78 18.04 1.25
CA TYR A 469 -3.97 18.77 0.28
C TYR A 469 -3.71 20.19 0.81
N PRO A 470 -2.54 20.81 0.50
CA PRO A 470 -2.18 22.10 1.12
C PRO A 470 -2.97 23.30 0.55
N LYS A 471 -3.60 23.12 -0.61
CA LYS A 471 -4.36 24.14 -1.32
C LYS A 471 -5.54 23.51 -2.05
N PRO A 472 -6.78 23.94 -1.78
CA PRO A 472 -7.97 23.46 -2.51
C PRO A 472 -7.89 23.78 -4.00
N LEU A 473 -8.51 22.94 -4.84
CA LEU A 473 -8.40 23.04 -6.29
C LEU A 473 -8.94 24.37 -6.85
N HIS A 474 -10.05 24.88 -6.30
CA HIS A 474 -10.65 26.15 -6.75
C HIS A 474 -9.72 27.37 -6.60
N LEU A 475 -8.72 27.27 -5.73
CA LEU A 475 -7.70 28.33 -5.54
C LEU A 475 -6.40 28.06 -6.33
N GLN A 476 -6.29 26.96 -7.06
CA GLN A 476 -5.11 26.64 -7.86
C GLN A 476 -5.13 27.42 -9.18
N ALA A 477 -3.94 27.81 -9.65
CA ALA A 477 -3.80 28.64 -10.85
C ALA A 477 -4.44 28.04 -12.10
N VAL A 478 -4.46 26.71 -12.22
CA VAL A 478 -5.05 25.98 -13.35
C VAL A 478 -6.57 26.18 -13.47
N PHE A 479 -7.25 26.55 -12.38
CA PHE A 479 -8.69 26.78 -12.31
C PHE A 479 -9.06 28.25 -12.07
N ALA A 480 -8.10 29.19 -12.16
CA ALA A 480 -8.34 30.62 -11.91
C ALA A 480 -9.42 31.24 -12.82
N ASP A 481 -9.53 30.75 -14.07
CA ASP A 481 -10.52 31.22 -15.04
C ASP A 481 -11.98 30.85 -14.66
N LEU A 482 -12.18 29.99 -13.66
CA LEU A 482 -13.51 29.67 -13.14
C LEU A 482 -14.07 30.77 -12.21
N GLY A 483 -13.22 31.75 -11.80
CA GLY A 483 -13.65 32.91 -11.05
C GLY A 483 -13.83 32.72 -9.54
N TYR A 484 -13.47 31.55 -8.99
CA TYR A 484 -13.51 31.34 -7.54
C TYR A 484 -12.45 32.17 -6.82
N VAL A 485 -12.79 32.63 -5.62
CA VAL A 485 -11.90 33.40 -4.75
C VAL A 485 -11.83 32.76 -3.35
N GLU A 486 -10.86 33.17 -2.53
CA GLU A 486 -10.77 32.74 -1.13
C GLU A 486 -12.04 33.18 -0.37
N GLY A 487 -12.63 32.22 0.37
CA GLY A 487 -13.88 32.38 1.10
C GLY A 487 -15.11 31.76 0.41
N ASP A 488 -15.03 31.36 -0.88
CA ASP A 488 -16.16 30.75 -1.59
C ASP A 488 -16.46 29.32 -1.10
N LEU A 489 -15.41 28.58 -0.71
CA LEU A 489 -15.53 27.19 -0.25
C LEU A 489 -14.82 27.04 1.12
N PRO A 490 -15.38 27.66 2.19
CA PRO A 490 -14.68 27.93 3.43
C PRO A 490 -14.30 26.66 4.21
N VAL A 491 -15.07 25.56 4.09
CA VAL A 491 -14.74 24.31 4.80
C VAL A 491 -13.49 23.68 4.20
N ALA A 492 -13.43 23.53 2.88
CA ALA A 492 -12.24 23.00 2.20
C ALA A 492 -10.99 23.86 2.45
N GLU A 493 -11.14 25.19 2.48
CA GLU A 493 -10.06 26.13 2.76
C GLU A 493 -9.55 26.01 4.21
N SER A 494 -10.45 25.86 5.19
CA SER A 494 -10.10 25.65 6.60
C SER A 494 -9.38 24.32 6.79
N VAL A 495 -9.92 23.24 6.21
CA VAL A 495 -9.32 21.90 6.29
C VAL A 495 -7.90 21.89 5.68
N ALA A 496 -7.69 22.52 4.53
CA ALA A 496 -6.37 22.61 3.89
C ALA A 496 -5.29 23.27 4.78
N LYS A 497 -5.68 24.17 5.67
CA LYS A 497 -4.78 24.83 6.62
C LYS A 497 -4.42 23.96 7.82
N ARG A 498 -5.23 22.96 8.16
CA ARG A 498 -5.17 22.20 9.42
C ARG A 498 -4.81 20.72 9.28
N ILE A 499 -4.95 20.14 8.10
CA ILE A 499 -4.84 18.70 7.87
C ILE A 499 -3.41 18.20 7.81
N LEU A 500 -3.16 17.01 8.38
CA LEU A 500 -1.89 16.30 8.35
C LEU A 500 -2.15 14.79 8.34
N SER A 501 -1.49 14.06 7.45
CA SER A 501 -1.58 12.60 7.36
C SER A 501 -0.37 11.95 8.01
N LEU A 502 -0.63 10.97 8.88
CA LEU A 502 0.35 10.16 9.59
C LEU A 502 0.70 8.89 8.79
N PRO A 503 1.83 8.21 9.09
CA PRO A 503 2.17 6.93 8.50
C PRO A 503 1.01 5.92 8.58
N MET A 504 0.59 5.37 7.43
CA MET A 504 -0.54 4.47 7.35
C MET A 504 -0.32 3.40 6.28
N HIS A 505 -0.03 2.19 6.72
CA HIS A 505 0.11 1.02 5.86
C HIS A 505 -0.09 -0.27 6.67
N PRO A 506 -0.50 -1.40 6.07
CA PRO A 506 -0.88 -2.62 6.79
C PRO A 506 0.26 -3.29 7.57
N TYR A 507 1.50 -2.89 7.31
CA TYR A 507 2.73 -3.43 7.91
C TYR A 507 3.33 -2.52 8.98
N LEU A 508 2.57 -1.52 9.47
CA LEU A 508 2.99 -0.65 10.57
C LEU A 508 2.87 -1.42 11.89
N ASP A 509 4.01 -1.69 12.52
CA ASP A 509 4.04 -2.42 13.79
C ASP A 509 3.58 -1.53 14.97
N GLU A 510 3.16 -2.20 16.04
CA GLU A 510 2.55 -1.54 17.19
C GLU A 510 3.53 -0.63 17.93
N GLU A 511 4.78 -1.02 18.06
CA GLU A 511 5.82 -0.22 18.72
C GLU A 511 6.07 1.09 17.96
N THR A 512 6.25 1.00 16.64
CA THR A 512 6.40 2.16 15.77
C THR A 512 5.17 3.05 15.82
N GLN A 513 3.97 2.47 15.79
CA GLN A 513 2.73 3.25 15.86
C GLN A 513 2.58 3.95 17.22
N GLN A 514 2.90 3.28 18.34
CA GLN A 514 2.87 3.89 19.66
C GLN A 514 3.86 5.05 19.76
N TYR A 515 5.06 4.89 19.21
CA TYR A 515 6.05 5.98 19.14
C TYR A 515 5.52 7.20 18.38
N ILE A 516 4.79 6.98 17.27
CA ILE A 516 4.15 8.07 16.52
C ILE A 516 3.07 8.76 17.38
N ILE A 517 2.20 7.99 18.05
CA ILE A 517 1.14 8.50 18.92
C ILE A 517 1.73 9.34 20.04
N ASP A 518 2.74 8.84 20.74
CA ASP A 518 3.38 9.54 21.86
C ASP A 518 4.04 10.84 21.38
N THR A 519 4.69 10.80 20.21
CA THR A 519 5.30 11.98 19.59
C THR A 519 4.27 13.07 19.27
N VAL A 520 3.11 12.68 18.70
CA VAL A 520 2.01 13.62 18.41
C VAL A 520 1.49 14.24 19.71
N ARG A 521 1.27 13.41 20.75
CA ARG A 521 0.77 13.88 22.05
C ARG A 521 1.73 14.84 22.73
N ASP A 522 3.03 14.52 22.75
CA ASP A 522 4.07 15.37 23.32
C ASP A 522 4.15 16.73 22.60
N ALA A 523 4.15 16.70 21.26
CA ALA A 523 4.26 17.91 20.46
C ALA A 523 3.06 18.87 20.63
N LEU A 524 1.87 18.34 20.95
CA LEU A 524 0.66 19.13 21.17
C LEU A 524 0.42 19.48 22.66
N ALA A 525 1.22 18.95 23.58
CA ALA A 525 1.16 19.30 25.00
C ALA A 525 2.06 20.49 25.35
N ALA A 526 3.01 20.81 24.48
CA ALA A 526 3.96 21.93 24.62
C ALA A 526 3.37 23.22 24.04
#